data_feb72f15eb5b8b9a7b1389e3abd45065
#
_entry.id   feb72f15eb5b8b9a7b1389e3abd45065
#
_cell.length_a   1.000
_cell.length_b   1.000
_cell.length_c   1.000
_cell.angle_alpha   90.00
_cell.angle_beta   90.00
_cell.angle_gamma   90.00
#
_symmetry.space_group_name_H-M   'P 1'
#
loop_
_entity.id
_entity.type
_entity.pdbx_description
1 polymer ?
#
loop_
_entity_poly.entity_id
_entity_poly.type
_entity_poly.pdbx_seq_one_letter_code
_entity_poly.pdbx_strand_id
1 'polypeptide(L)'
;IKKLIDDGYTGRKGKGGFFRMKKSSGAKVLESLNYNNYTYSESKKVNLQLPEVMNINKVLNREDVYGKYAWSIMKKTILYASSLVPDVTENFNDIDDAMKCGFNWSKGPFEILNEIGIINFVSKLGKDDKIPPFIEQLLDQKKSLFSVSESALHYFHPKQSYLPMQRPKGVINLSDIKKSSSPIFNNSSASIWEVQGRSRFICVEFHTKANAL
;
A
#
# COMPACT_ATOMS: atom_id res chain seq x y z
N ILE A 1 17.52 8.94 -16.81
CA ILE A 1 18.23 8.55 -15.57
C ILE A 1 19.70 8.33 -15.85
N LYS A 2 20.11 7.49 -16.84
CA LYS A 2 21.51 7.19 -17.15
C LYS A 2 22.34 8.48 -17.30
N LYS A 3 21.89 9.43 -18.13
CA LYS A 3 22.55 10.73 -18.29
C LYS A 3 22.78 11.48 -16.97
N LEU A 4 21.80 11.45 -16.05
CA LEU A 4 21.95 12.08 -14.73
C LEU A 4 23.05 11.41 -13.90
N ILE A 5 23.15 10.08 -13.96
CA ILE A 5 24.19 9.32 -13.28
C ILE A 5 25.56 9.63 -13.87
N ASP A 6 25.66 9.62 -15.19
CA ASP A 6 26.90 9.91 -15.93
C ASP A 6 27.40 11.35 -15.65
N ASP A 7 26.47 12.30 -15.49
CA ASP A 7 26.75 13.71 -15.13
C ASP A 7 27.01 13.92 -13.61
N GLY A 8 26.96 12.86 -12.78
CA GLY A 8 27.24 12.89 -11.33
C GLY A 8 26.07 13.29 -10.46
N TYR A 9 24.82 13.27 -10.98
CA TYR A 9 23.60 13.50 -10.21
C TYR A 9 23.09 12.20 -9.60
N THR A 10 23.77 11.72 -8.57
CA THR A 10 23.51 10.43 -7.90
C THR A 10 22.76 10.55 -6.56
N GLY A 11 22.22 11.72 -6.26
CA GLY A 11 21.51 11.98 -5.01
C GLY A 11 22.32 12.83 -4.03
N ARG A 12 22.03 12.70 -2.74
CA ARG A 12 22.60 13.58 -1.68
C ARG A 12 24.14 13.55 -1.60
N LYS A 13 24.77 12.47 -2.01
CA LYS A 13 26.22 12.28 -1.97
C LYS A 13 26.92 12.80 -3.24
N GLY A 14 26.13 13.16 -4.27
CA GLY A 14 26.63 13.74 -5.52
C GLY A 14 26.18 15.19 -5.70
N LYS A 15 26.09 15.64 -6.97
CA LYS A 15 25.65 17.01 -7.31
C LYS A 15 24.16 17.28 -7.00
N GLY A 16 23.41 16.28 -6.58
CA GLY A 16 21.97 16.27 -6.36
C GLY A 16 21.33 15.05 -7.04
N GLY A 17 20.01 14.99 -7.07
CA GLY A 17 19.22 13.97 -7.75
C GLY A 17 18.00 14.63 -8.40
N PHE A 18 16.84 14.01 -8.38
CA PHE A 18 15.59 14.67 -8.76
C PHE A 18 15.26 15.86 -7.86
N PHE A 19 15.77 15.83 -6.63
CA PHE A 19 15.72 16.93 -5.67
C PHE A 19 17.11 17.21 -5.11
N ARG A 20 17.39 18.46 -4.76
CA ARG A 20 18.58 18.87 -4.01
C ARG A 20 18.26 19.98 -3.01
N MET A 21 19.07 20.07 -1.95
CA MET A 21 19.00 21.17 -1.01
C MET A 21 20.05 22.22 -1.38
N LYS A 22 19.61 23.43 -1.68
CA LYS A 22 20.49 24.57 -1.92
C LYS A 22 20.51 25.46 -0.67
N LYS A 23 21.67 25.86 -0.23
CA LYS A 23 21.84 26.92 0.78
C LYS A 23 21.79 28.26 0.08
N SER A 24 20.81 29.08 0.38
CA SER A 24 20.67 30.44 -0.12
C SER A 24 20.44 31.38 1.05
N SER A 25 21.30 32.35 1.23
CA SER A 25 21.19 33.42 2.27
C SER A 25 20.88 32.87 3.68
N GLY A 26 21.48 31.75 4.08
CA GLY A 26 21.28 31.14 5.40
C GLY A 26 20.08 30.18 5.51
N ALA A 27 19.18 30.17 4.56
CA ALA A 27 18.06 29.22 4.49
C ALA A 27 18.37 28.02 3.58
N LYS A 28 17.80 26.85 3.91
CA LYS A 28 17.85 25.66 3.05
C LYS A 28 16.60 25.65 2.16
N VAL A 29 16.80 25.74 0.86
CA VAL A 29 15.72 25.69 -0.14
C VAL A 29 15.76 24.34 -0.85
N LEU A 30 14.62 23.65 -0.90
CA LEU A 30 14.47 22.43 -1.70
C LEU A 30 14.25 22.81 -3.15
N GLU A 31 15.12 22.34 -4.03
CA GLU A 31 14.97 22.51 -5.48
C GLU A 31 14.61 21.15 -6.13
N SER A 32 13.77 21.20 -7.16
CA SER A 32 13.43 20.06 -8.02
C SER A 32 14.04 20.21 -9.41
N LEU A 33 14.47 19.09 -9.99
CA LEU A 33 15.04 19.02 -11.32
C LEU A 33 13.93 19.03 -12.38
N ASN A 34 14.01 19.94 -13.33
CA ASN A 34 13.26 19.83 -14.56
C ASN A 34 14.00 18.89 -15.51
N TYR A 35 13.42 17.73 -15.77
CA TYR A 35 14.05 16.67 -16.56
C TYR A 35 14.10 16.97 -18.08
N ASN A 36 13.37 17.98 -18.57
CA ASN A 36 13.40 18.36 -19.97
C ASN A 36 14.64 19.18 -20.32
N ASN A 37 15.04 20.09 -19.43
CA ASN A 37 16.16 21.02 -19.65
C ASN A 37 17.30 20.86 -18.64
N TYR A 38 17.18 19.93 -17.71
CA TYR A 38 18.14 19.63 -16.64
C TYR A 38 18.49 20.83 -15.74
N THR A 39 17.56 21.77 -15.58
CA THR A 39 17.71 22.91 -14.66
C THR A 39 17.01 22.65 -13.35
N TYR A 40 17.52 23.20 -12.25
CA TYR A 40 16.89 23.17 -10.95
C TYR A 40 16.12 24.44 -10.70
N SER A 41 14.93 24.32 -10.12
CA SER A 41 14.12 25.42 -9.64
C SER A 41 13.55 25.08 -8.27
N GLU A 42 13.14 26.09 -7.50
CA GLU A 42 12.51 25.90 -6.22
C GLU A 42 11.33 24.93 -6.32
N SER A 43 11.32 23.93 -5.45
CA SER A 43 10.27 22.92 -5.42
C SER A 43 8.99 23.52 -4.86
N LYS A 44 7.98 23.65 -5.70
CA LYS A 44 6.65 24.11 -5.28
C LYS A 44 5.86 22.94 -4.70
N LYS A 45 5.27 23.13 -3.53
CA LYS A 45 4.28 22.17 -3.01
C LYS A 45 3.06 22.21 -3.93
N VAL A 46 2.79 21.11 -4.59
CA VAL A 46 1.55 20.95 -5.35
C VAL A 46 0.43 20.68 -4.36
N ASN A 47 -0.51 21.59 -4.24
CA ASN A 47 -1.75 21.32 -3.51
C ASN A 47 -2.67 20.52 -4.43
N LEU A 48 -2.57 19.19 -4.36
CA LEU A 48 -3.57 18.33 -4.94
C LEU A 48 -4.83 18.52 -4.08
N GLN A 49 -5.84 19.19 -4.60
CA GLN A 49 -7.16 19.28 -3.94
C GLN A 49 -7.80 17.88 -3.94
N LEU A 50 -7.28 17.02 -3.08
CA LEU A 50 -7.81 15.69 -2.87
C LEU A 50 -8.81 15.77 -1.73
N PRO A 51 -9.99 15.14 -1.84
CA PRO A 51 -10.93 15.04 -0.72
C PRO A 51 -10.22 14.44 0.50
N GLU A 52 -10.50 14.95 1.69
CA GLU A 52 -9.85 14.53 2.96
C GLU A 52 -9.95 13.03 3.24
N VAL A 53 -10.94 12.35 2.69
CA VAL A 53 -11.12 10.89 2.81
C VAL A 53 -11.08 10.26 1.43
N MET A 54 -9.87 10.01 0.93
CA MET A 54 -9.71 9.20 -0.27
C MET A 54 -9.36 7.75 0.10
N ASN A 55 -10.28 6.83 -0.19
CA ASN A 55 -9.89 5.44 -0.20
C ASN A 55 -9.14 5.12 -1.50
N ILE A 56 -8.30 4.11 -1.49
CA ILE A 56 -7.45 3.71 -2.62
C ILE A 56 -8.26 3.46 -3.90
N ASN A 57 -9.46 2.87 -3.79
CA ASN A 57 -10.32 2.59 -4.93
C ASN A 57 -10.77 3.87 -5.64
N LYS A 58 -11.08 4.94 -4.90
CA LYS A 58 -11.44 6.23 -5.49
C LYS A 58 -10.27 6.83 -6.27
N VAL A 59 -9.04 6.73 -5.73
CA VAL A 59 -7.83 7.21 -6.42
C VAL A 59 -7.59 6.42 -7.70
N LEU A 60 -7.60 5.09 -7.63
CA LEU A 60 -7.28 4.21 -8.75
C LEU A 60 -8.37 4.18 -9.84
N ASN A 61 -9.57 4.67 -9.54
CA ASN A 61 -10.67 4.78 -10.50
C ASN A 61 -10.84 6.19 -11.09
N ARG A 62 -9.96 7.14 -10.77
CA ARG A 62 -9.96 8.46 -11.42
C ARG A 62 -9.55 8.34 -12.88
N GLU A 63 -10.24 9.08 -13.75
CA GLU A 63 -9.95 9.11 -15.18
C GLU A 63 -8.91 10.16 -15.58
N ASP A 64 -8.54 11.04 -14.64
CA ASP A 64 -7.55 12.09 -14.85
C ASP A 64 -6.10 11.52 -14.89
N VAL A 65 -5.14 12.39 -15.17
CA VAL A 65 -3.72 12.03 -15.25
C VAL A 65 -3.18 11.43 -13.94
N TYR A 66 -3.70 11.87 -12.79
CA TYR A 66 -3.27 11.39 -11.48
C TYR A 66 -3.77 9.97 -11.20
N GLY A 67 -5.02 9.68 -11.52
CA GLY A 67 -5.57 8.33 -11.40
C GLY A 67 -4.88 7.34 -12.33
N LYS A 68 -4.67 7.72 -13.59
CA LYS A 68 -3.94 6.89 -14.57
C LYS A 68 -2.50 6.62 -14.11
N TYR A 69 -1.82 7.61 -13.56
CA TYR A 69 -0.48 7.44 -13.01
C TYR A 69 -0.49 6.51 -11.79
N ALA A 70 -1.38 6.76 -10.83
CA ALA A 70 -1.51 5.93 -9.63
C ALA A 70 -1.83 4.46 -9.99
N TRP A 71 -2.75 4.24 -10.92
CA TRP A 71 -3.06 2.91 -11.44
C TRP A 71 -1.85 2.25 -12.08
N SER A 72 -1.12 2.97 -12.95
CA SER A 72 0.07 2.43 -13.63
C SER A 72 1.15 1.97 -12.66
N ILE A 73 1.40 2.71 -11.58
CA ILE A 73 2.36 2.32 -10.54
C ILE A 73 1.84 1.15 -9.73
N MET A 74 0.61 1.27 -9.19
CA MET A 74 0.04 0.28 -8.29
C MET A 74 -0.16 -1.06 -9.00
N LYS A 75 -0.65 -1.05 -10.23
CA LYS A 75 -0.77 -2.23 -11.08
C LYS A 75 0.55 -3.01 -11.17
N LYS A 76 1.63 -2.32 -11.54
CA LYS A 76 2.96 -2.94 -11.67
C LYS A 76 3.48 -3.47 -10.34
N THR A 77 3.24 -2.73 -9.25
CA THR A 77 3.66 -3.16 -7.91
C THR A 77 2.93 -4.43 -7.47
N ILE A 78 1.62 -4.49 -7.67
CA ILE A 78 0.81 -5.67 -7.30
C ILE A 78 1.19 -6.87 -8.17
N LEU A 79 1.33 -6.71 -9.49
CA LEU A 79 1.75 -7.80 -10.38
C LEU A 79 3.13 -8.32 -10.01
N TYR A 80 4.09 -7.43 -9.74
CA TYR A 80 5.43 -7.83 -9.31
C TYR A 80 5.39 -8.54 -7.95
N ALA A 81 4.73 -7.97 -6.94
CA ALA A 81 4.59 -8.61 -5.63
C ALA A 81 3.98 -10.01 -5.75
N SER A 82 2.94 -10.15 -6.56
CA SER A 82 2.28 -11.44 -6.80
C SER A 82 3.17 -12.46 -7.53
N SER A 83 4.11 -12.00 -8.37
CA SER A 83 5.07 -12.89 -9.02
C SER A 83 6.16 -13.44 -8.09
N LEU A 84 6.30 -12.87 -6.90
CA LEU A 84 7.24 -13.36 -5.87
C LEU A 84 6.65 -14.51 -5.03
N VAL A 85 5.36 -14.79 -5.17
CA VAL A 85 4.68 -15.90 -4.49
C VAL A 85 4.55 -17.09 -5.47
N PRO A 86 5.00 -18.31 -5.12
CA PRO A 86 5.59 -18.73 -3.84
C PRO A 86 7.12 -18.67 -3.77
N ASP A 87 7.81 -18.20 -4.82
CA ASP A 87 9.26 -18.38 -5.00
C ASP A 87 10.11 -17.71 -3.91
N VAL A 88 9.70 -16.51 -3.47
CA VAL A 88 10.40 -15.76 -2.41
C VAL A 88 9.78 -16.05 -1.03
N THR A 89 8.46 -16.12 -0.98
CA THR A 89 7.70 -16.50 0.22
C THR A 89 6.38 -17.15 -0.18
N GLU A 90 5.95 -18.16 0.59
CA GLU A 90 4.62 -18.75 0.44
C GLU A 90 3.54 -17.97 1.20
N ASN A 91 3.95 -17.06 2.07
CA ASN A 91 3.07 -16.18 2.84
C ASN A 91 3.12 -14.75 2.29
N PHE A 92 2.18 -14.39 1.45
CA PHE A 92 2.13 -13.05 0.85
C PHE A 92 2.09 -11.89 1.87
N ASN A 93 1.65 -12.15 3.13
CA ASN A 93 1.65 -11.12 4.16
C ASN A 93 3.08 -10.67 4.53
N ASP A 94 4.10 -11.52 4.33
CA ASP A 94 5.49 -11.13 4.57
C ASP A 94 5.93 -10.01 3.62
N ILE A 95 5.41 -10.01 2.38
CA ILE A 95 5.66 -8.95 1.40
C ILE A 95 4.97 -7.65 1.84
N ASP A 96 3.72 -7.74 2.32
CA ASP A 96 3.00 -6.58 2.85
C ASP A 96 3.73 -5.99 4.07
N ASP A 97 4.19 -6.83 4.98
CA ASP A 97 4.93 -6.40 6.16
C ASP A 97 6.30 -5.81 5.79
N ALA A 98 7.00 -6.38 4.81
CA ALA A 98 8.25 -5.81 4.31
C ALA A 98 8.06 -4.40 3.73
N MET A 99 6.98 -4.16 2.97
CA MET A 99 6.67 -2.84 2.43
C MET A 99 6.28 -1.85 3.53
N LYS A 100 5.52 -2.28 4.53
CA LYS A 100 5.15 -1.43 5.67
C LYS A 100 6.37 -1.08 6.53
N CYS A 101 7.21 -2.06 6.87
CA CYS A 101 8.38 -1.85 7.71
C CYS A 101 9.53 -1.15 6.98
N GLY A 102 9.80 -1.52 5.71
CA GLY A 102 10.95 -1.02 4.95
C GLY A 102 10.71 0.34 4.30
N PHE A 103 9.49 0.61 3.86
CA PHE A 103 9.14 1.81 3.09
C PHE A 103 8.09 2.69 3.76
N ASN A 104 7.70 2.36 4.99
CA ASN A 104 6.68 3.10 5.75
C ASN A 104 5.33 3.23 5.02
N TRP A 105 4.95 2.21 4.27
CA TRP A 105 3.64 2.15 3.66
C TRP A 105 2.57 1.90 4.73
N SER A 106 1.42 2.53 4.59
CA SER A 106 0.28 2.28 5.48
C SER A 106 -0.41 0.94 5.18
N LYS A 107 -0.33 0.47 3.94
CA LYS A 107 -0.89 -0.81 3.47
C LYS A 107 0.07 -1.44 2.48
N GLY A 108 0.24 -2.75 2.55
CA GLY A 108 1.03 -3.49 1.58
C GLY A 108 0.28 -3.76 0.28
N PRO A 109 0.97 -4.28 -0.77
CA PRO A 109 0.38 -4.50 -2.08
C PRO A 109 -0.79 -5.48 -2.07
N PHE A 110 -0.79 -6.51 -1.24
CA PHE A 110 -1.89 -7.48 -1.13
C PHE A 110 -3.05 -6.95 -0.29
N GLU A 111 -2.81 -6.13 0.72
CA GLU A 111 -3.87 -5.40 1.42
C GLU A 111 -4.60 -4.45 0.46
N ILE A 112 -3.87 -3.78 -0.44
CA ILE A 112 -4.43 -2.94 -1.49
C ILE A 112 -5.20 -3.78 -2.52
N LEU A 113 -4.64 -4.91 -2.97
CA LEU A 113 -5.32 -5.83 -3.87
C LEU A 113 -6.62 -6.37 -3.28
N ASN A 114 -6.63 -6.68 -1.97
CA ASN A 114 -7.84 -7.11 -1.27
C ASN A 114 -8.93 -6.03 -1.25
N GLU A 115 -8.56 -4.76 -1.10
CA GLU A 115 -9.51 -3.64 -1.14
C GLU A 115 -10.05 -3.36 -2.55
N ILE A 116 -9.22 -3.50 -3.58
CA ILE A 116 -9.64 -3.38 -4.98
C ILE A 116 -10.58 -4.54 -5.35
N GLY A 117 -10.30 -5.72 -4.81
CA GLY A 117 -10.89 -6.99 -5.21
C GLY A 117 -10.18 -7.59 -6.42
N ILE A 118 -9.86 -8.88 -6.34
CA ILE A 118 -9.06 -9.58 -7.37
C ILE A 118 -9.73 -9.49 -8.76
N ILE A 119 -11.03 -9.74 -8.84
CA ILE A 119 -11.79 -9.69 -10.09
C ILE A 119 -11.74 -8.28 -10.69
N ASN A 120 -11.97 -7.25 -9.88
CA ASN A 120 -11.93 -5.86 -10.33
C ASN A 120 -10.52 -5.45 -10.77
N PHE A 121 -9.49 -5.92 -10.07
CA PHE A 121 -8.10 -5.67 -10.45
C PHE A 121 -7.80 -6.26 -11.81
N VAL A 122 -8.11 -7.56 -12.01
CA VAL A 122 -7.83 -8.27 -13.26
C VAL A 122 -8.64 -7.71 -14.43
N SER A 123 -9.90 -7.32 -14.23
CA SER A 123 -10.73 -6.72 -15.29
C SER A 123 -10.17 -5.39 -15.84
N LYS A 124 -9.34 -4.70 -15.07
CA LYS A 124 -8.69 -3.44 -15.47
C LYS A 124 -7.30 -3.62 -16.08
N LEU A 125 -6.79 -4.85 -16.17
CA LEU A 125 -5.51 -5.14 -16.80
C LEU A 125 -5.60 -4.98 -18.32
N GLY A 126 -4.51 -4.52 -18.92
CA GLY A 126 -4.37 -4.47 -20.38
C GLY A 126 -3.98 -5.83 -20.97
N LYS A 127 -4.11 -5.97 -22.28
CA LYS A 127 -3.77 -7.21 -23.00
C LYS A 127 -2.29 -7.63 -22.85
N ASP A 128 -1.41 -6.68 -22.60
CA ASP A 128 0.02 -6.92 -22.44
C ASP A 128 0.43 -7.24 -20.98
N ASP A 129 -0.50 -7.10 -20.03
CA ASP A 129 -0.24 -7.38 -18.63
C ASP A 129 -0.29 -8.90 -18.40
N LYS A 130 0.82 -9.47 -17.94
CA LYS A 130 0.88 -10.89 -17.56
C LYS A 130 0.36 -11.07 -16.15
N ILE A 131 -0.64 -11.94 -16.00
CA ILE A 131 -1.19 -12.29 -14.68
C ILE A 131 -0.25 -13.29 -14.03
N PRO A 132 0.27 -13.04 -12.81
CA PRO A 132 1.11 -13.99 -12.09
C PRO A 132 0.33 -15.25 -11.68
N PRO A 133 0.99 -16.45 -11.62
CA PRO A 133 0.35 -17.72 -11.26
C PRO A 133 -0.41 -17.67 -9.93
N PHE A 134 0.07 -16.91 -8.97
CA PHE A 134 -0.62 -16.72 -7.68
C PHE A 134 -2.02 -16.11 -7.84
N ILE A 135 -2.15 -15.09 -8.69
CA ILE A 135 -3.46 -14.45 -8.97
C ILE A 135 -4.32 -15.39 -9.81
N GLU A 136 -3.76 -16.07 -10.81
CA GLU A 136 -4.49 -17.07 -11.62
C GLU A 136 -5.08 -18.16 -10.73
N GLN A 137 -4.29 -18.69 -9.79
CA GLN A 137 -4.74 -19.73 -8.86
C GLN A 137 -5.90 -19.24 -7.98
N LEU A 138 -5.88 -18.00 -7.51
CA LEU A 138 -6.99 -17.42 -6.73
C LEU A 138 -8.27 -17.31 -7.58
N LEU A 139 -8.15 -16.92 -8.85
CA LEU A 139 -9.28 -16.81 -9.77
C LEU A 139 -9.87 -18.19 -10.09
N ASP A 140 -9.05 -19.15 -10.47
CA ASP A 140 -9.46 -20.52 -10.85
C ASP A 140 -10.17 -21.23 -9.70
N GLN A 141 -9.65 -21.05 -8.48
CA GLN A 141 -10.25 -21.63 -7.29
C GLN A 141 -11.39 -20.79 -6.71
N LYS A 142 -11.71 -19.63 -7.31
CA LYS A 142 -12.71 -18.67 -6.81
C LYS A 142 -12.49 -18.30 -5.35
N LYS A 143 -11.23 -18.08 -4.98
CA LYS A 143 -10.80 -17.78 -3.62
C LYS A 143 -10.42 -16.31 -3.45
N SER A 144 -10.55 -15.81 -2.23
CA SER A 144 -10.07 -14.50 -1.81
C SER A 144 -8.73 -14.62 -1.07
N LEU A 145 -8.00 -13.52 -0.93
CA LEU A 145 -6.74 -13.49 -0.19
C LEU A 145 -6.92 -13.87 1.29
N PHE A 146 -8.07 -13.51 1.86
CA PHE A 146 -8.39 -13.81 3.25
C PHE A 146 -9.73 -14.53 3.35
N SER A 147 -9.86 -15.37 4.37
CA SER A 147 -11.08 -16.05 4.74
C SER A 147 -11.24 -16.03 6.25
N VAL A 148 -12.48 -16.03 6.73
CA VAL A 148 -12.79 -16.14 8.16
C VAL A 148 -13.42 -17.50 8.39
N SER A 149 -12.80 -18.31 9.26
CA SER A 149 -13.32 -19.61 9.68
C SER A 149 -13.15 -19.73 11.19
N GLU A 150 -14.17 -20.22 11.89
CA GLU A 150 -14.16 -20.39 13.35
C GLU A 150 -13.75 -19.12 14.13
N SER A 151 -14.20 -17.95 13.65
CA SER A 151 -13.85 -16.63 14.19
C SER A 151 -12.37 -16.27 14.08
N ALA A 152 -11.56 -17.02 13.33
CA ALA A 152 -10.16 -16.76 13.06
C ALA A 152 -9.94 -16.29 11.62
N LEU A 153 -9.02 -15.34 11.46
CA LEU A 153 -8.60 -14.89 10.13
C LEU A 153 -7.60 -15.90 9.54
N HIS A 154 -7.86 -16.31 8.32
CA HIS A 154 -7.00 -17.19 7.53
C HIS A 154 -6.53 -16.44 6.28
N TYR A 155 -5.33 -16.75 5.81
CA TYR A 155 -4.79 -16.25 4.54
C TYR A 155 -4.65 -17.39 3.54
N PHE A 156 -4.80 -17.09 2.26
CA PHE A 156 -4.64 -18.06 1.19
C PHE A 156 -3.17 -18.46 1.05
N HIS A 157 -2.93 -19.77 1.09
CA HIS A 157 -1.60 -20.36 0.91
C HIS A 157 -1.56 -21.16 -0.41
N PRO A 158 -0.57 -20.94 -1.30
CA PRO A 158 -0.57 -21.55 -2.64
C PRO A 158 -0.66 -23.08 -2.65
N LYS A 159 -0.06 -23.75 -1.67
CA LYS A 159 -0.01 -25.21 -1.59
C LYS A 159 -1.06 -25.83 -0.67
N GLN A 160 -1.56 -25.10 0.32
CA GLN A 160 -2.38 -25.65 1.42
C GLN A 160 -3.77 -25.03 1.51
N SER A 161 -4.16 -24.20 0.55
CA SER A 161 -5.41 -23.46 0.51
C SER A 161 -5.45 -22.31 1.54
N TYR A 162 -5.99 -22.50 2.72
CA TYR A 162 -6.06 -21.48 3.77
C TYR A 162 -5.31 -21.92 5.02
N LEU A 163 -4.47 -21.04 5.54
CA LEU A 163 -3.76 -21.21 6.80
C LEU A 163 -4.19 -20.12 7.80
N PRO A 164 -4.26 -20.46 9.09
CA PRO A 164 -4.58 -19.46 10.11
C PRO A 164 -3.48 -18.38 10.17
N MET A 165 -3.92 -17.12 10.32
CA MET A 165 -3.00 -16.01 10.51
C MET A 165 -2.25 -16.17 11.83
N GLN A 166 -0.94 -16.38 11.75
CA GLN A 166 -0.11 -16.55 12.93
C GLN A 166 0.32 -15.19 13.49
N ARG A 167 0.15 -15.03 14.81
CA ARG A 167 0.63 -13.86 15.55
C ARG A 167 1.41 -14.31 16.78
N PRO A 168 2.40 -13.53 17.23
CA PRO A 168 3.09 -13.84 18.48
C PRO A 168 2.09 -14.00 19.64
N LYS A 169 2.40 -14.92 20.57
CA LYS A 169 1.52 -15.18 21.71
C LYS A 169 1.21 -13.90 22.50
N GLY A 170 -0.06 -13.61 22.70
CA GLY A 170 -0.51 -12.42 23.43
C GLY A 170 -0.62 -11.15 22.58
N VAL A 171 -0.29 -11.21 21.29
CA VAL A 171 -0.47 -10.09 20.37
C VAL A 171 -1.80 -10.22 19.65
N ILE A 172 -2.61 -9.17 19.73
CA ILE A 172 -3.84 -9.00 18.96
C ILE A 172 -3.64 -7.79 18.04
N ASN A 173 -3.88 -7.99 16.75
CA ASN A 173 -3.71 -6.95 15.76
C ASN A 173 -5.07 -6.44 15.29
N LEU A 174 -5.34 -5.14 15.50
CA LEU A 174 -6.59 -4.52 15.07
C LEU A 174 -6.81 -4.64 13.55
N SER A 175 -5.75 -4.65 12.73
CA SER A 175 -5.87 -4.84 11.30
C SER A 175 -6.44 -6.20 10.91
N ASP A 176 -6.23 -7.24 11.71
CA ASP A 176 -6.80 -8.57 11.48
C ASP A 176 -8.28 -8.60 11.85
N ILE A 177 -8.64 -7.92 12.94
CA ILE A 177 -10.04 -7.75 13.39
C ILE A 177 -10.84 -7.02 12.30
N LYS A 178 -10.29 -5.97 11.71
CA LYS A 178 -10.92 -5.21 10.63
C LYS A 178 -11.19 -6.04 9.37
N LYS A 179 -10.42 -7.09 9.14
CA LYS A 179 -10.63 -8.02 8.01
C LYS A 179 -11.71 -9.06 8.31
N SER A 180 -11.99 -9.32 9.59
CA SER A 180 -12.88 -10.41 10.04
C SER A 180 -14.20 -9.94 10.65
N SER A 181 -14.33 -8.65 10.99
CA SER A 181 -15.52 -8.09 11.64
C SER A 181 -15.79 -6.66 11.21
N SER A 182 -16.98 -6.17 11.58
CA SER A 182 -17.37 -4.77 11.43
C SER A 182 -17.27 -4.03 12.76
N PRO A 183 -17.05 -2.72 12.77
CA PRO A 183 -17.01 -1.93 14.01
C PRO A 183 -18.41 -1.87 14.65
N ILE A 184 -18.45 -1.81 15.98
CA ILE A 184 -19.69 -1.56 16.75
C ILE A 184 -20.19 -0.15 16.44
N PHE A 185 -19.27 0.80 16.29
CA PHE A 185 -19.55 2.19 15.95
C PHE A 185 -18.43 2.74 15.05
N ASN A 186 -18.78 3.59 14.10
CA ASN A 186 -17.84 4.22 13.19
C ASN A 186 -18.33 5.61 12.74
N ASN A 187 -17.43 6.59 12.79
CA ASN A 187 -17.61 7.91 12.18
C ASN A 187 -16.29 8.38 11.53
N SER A 188 -16.24 9.64 11.06
CA SER A 188 -15.04 10.19 10.43
C SER A 188 -13.84 10.33 11.39
N SER A 189 -14.07 10.40 12.68
CA SER A 189 -13.05 10.69 13.71
C SER A 189 -12.59 9.46 14.49
N ALA A 190 -13.46 8.47 14.69
CA ALA A 190 -13.16 7.29 15.49
C ALA A 190 -13.99 6.07 15.09
N SER A 191 -13.50 4.88 15.45
CA SER A 191 -14.24 3.62 15.38
C SER A 191 -14.08 2.82 16.66
N ILE A 192 -15.10 2.03 16.98
CA ILE A 192 -15.14 1.17 18.17
C ILE A 192 -15.26 -0.29 17.73
N TRP A 193 -14.36 -1.11 18.20
CA TRP A 193 -14.23 -2.52 17.81
C TRP A 193 -14.33 -3.43 19.03
N GLU A 194 -15.13 -4.49 18.92
CA GLU A 194 -15.10 -5.56 19.90
C GLU A 194 -13.90 -6.48 19.61
N VAL A 195 -13.08 -6.69 20.62
CA VAL A 195 -11.90 -7.54 20.56
C VAL A 195 -12.14 -8.77 21.43
N GLN A 196 -12.16 -9.93 20.79
CA GLN A 196 -12.26 -11.21 21.49
C GLN A 196 -10.86 -11.73 21.82
N GLY A 197 -10.64 -12.08 23.09
CA GLY A 197 -9.42 -12.65 23.63
C GLY A 197 -9.75 -13.53 24.84
N ARG A 198 -8.86 -13.61 25.82
CA ARG A 198 -9.16 -14.26 27.11
C ARG A 198 -10.30 -13.59 27.87
N SER A 199 -10.51 -12.30 27.60
CA SER A 199 -11.63 -11.49 28.09
C SER A 199 -12.14 -10.66 26.93
N ARG A 200 -13.40 -10.24 26.98
CA ARG A 200 -13.93 -9.25 26.03
C ARG A 200 -13.42 -7.87 26.41
N PHE A 201 -12.91 -7.14 25.44
CA PHE A 201 -12.57 -5.73 25.62
C PHE A 201 -12.91 -4.94 24.35
N ILE A 202 -12.98 -3.63 24.51
CA ILE A 202 -13.31 -2.70 23.43
C ILE A 202 -12.05 -1.93 23.05
N CYS A 203 -11.76 -1.87 21.76
CA CYS A 203 -10.72 -1.03 21.20
C CYS A 203 -11.35 0.20 20.58
N VAL A 204 -10.91 1.39 21.00
CA VAL A 204 -11.27 2.67 20.37
C VAL A 204 -10.11 3.10 19.51
N GLU A 205 -10.37 3.21 18.21
CA GLU A 205 -9.39 3.68 17.22
C GLU A 205 -9.73 5.12 16.83
N PHE A 206 -8.75 6.01 16.91
CA PHE A 206 -8.87 7.40 16.43
C PHE A 206 -8.34 7.53 15.02
N HIS A 207 -9.12 8.12 14.12
CA HIS A 207 -8.76 8.36 12.73
C HIS A 207 -8.10 9.74 12.51
N THR A 208 -8.22 10.63 13.50
CA THR A 208 -7.64 11.96 13.47
C THR A 208 -6.30 11.99 14.22
N LYS A 209 -5.46 12.99 13.91
CA LYS A 209 -4.24 13.22 14.68
C LYS A 209 -4.59 13.61 16.12
N ALA A 210 -3.76 13.18 17.08
CA ALA A 210 -3.99 13.41 18.52
C ALA A 210 -4.14 14.90 18.90
N ASN A 211 -3.61 15.82 18.10
CA ASN A 211 -3.73 17.26 18.31
C ASN A 211 -4.94 17.91 17.60
N ALA A 212 -5.82 17.12 17.04
CA ALA A 212 -7.06 17.58 16.39
C ALA A 212 -8.32 17.17 17.19
N LEU A 213 -8.12 16.71 18.45
CA LEU A 213 -9.16 16.39 19.41
C LEU A 213 -9.49 17.60 20.27
#